data_0a369c57c99b337bf009160f488c3a84
#
_entry.id   0a369c57c99b337bf009160f488c3a84
#
_cell.length_a   1.000
_cell.length_b   1.000
_cell.length_c   1.000
_cell.angle_alpha   90.00
_cell.angle_beta   90.00
_cell.angle_gamma   90.00
#
_symmetry.space_group_name_H-M   'P 1'
#
loop_
_entity.id
_entity.type
_entity.pdbx_description
1 polymer ?
#
loop_
_entity_poly.entity_id
_entity_poly.type
_entity_poly.pdbx_seq_one_letter_code
_entity_poly.pdbx_strand_id
1 'polypeptide(L)'
;MTAPASSHDPSLRELSQRVARRWRPMLVVAVLIFSAVAAWTFTAAPRYLSAALLRIDNRSGGGGMLDQLQSIPGASLAGLGKDELETEIGVLHSRHLADAAIDSFSLAVRVREPKNGRRFLELATVGELEAGGRLTLDRSADGSYSVSAEKWKGAPAPQPVLARGDTIRLGGLRLRVIPDSAAPARFVLDILPRYRIRAHVDKRMEVRRQDGGSRLVLVSFEDEDRQLAAAVVRKVVAQFMRETQQNEQNDAASQVSELRQQVESQKGRVREAEEALRAYQQSAQVLAPEEQANQQVKRVALLSAQVDALTIERRALAKMIDLVRPRAQGGREPGAYRQLATFPSLIANKGIQDLLNSLITLENKRAEFTVRRTEDNDEVRGLNQRIADLERQLQRISDQYLEGLDQQLSTASQQIRAIADTTRILPEQQMQYIRLVRDRTIASETYLLLLKQLKQSEIADAIRLQRIRIVDAPQVASADDPEYPKPLVQLVLGALIAAAAAVGLGLFLELWSDRR
;
A
#
# COMPACT_ATOMS: atom_id res chain seq x y z
N MET A 1 2.02 81.55 -0.21
CA MET A 1 2.27 80.71 -1.38
C MET A 1 3.51 79.88 -1.07
N THR A 2 3.36 78.75 -0.50
CA THR A 2 4.42 77.75 -0.19
C THR A 2 4.31 76.65 -1.25
N ALA A 3 5.40 76.48 -2.03
CA ALA A 3 5.49 75.44 -3.04
C ALA A 3 5.58 74.06 -2.39
N PRO A 4 4.97 73.01 -2.97
CA PRO A 4 5.13 71.65 -2.44
C PRO A 4 6.51 71.09 -2.79
N ALA A 5 7.18 70.52 -1.79
CA ALA A 5 8.40 69.77 -1.98
C ALA A 5 8.12 68.55 -2.85
N SER A 6 8.74 68.51 -4.04
CA SER A 6 8.74 67.35 -4.91
C SER A 6 9.56 66.22 -4.26
N SER A 7 8.89 65.18 -3.75
CA SER A 7 9.53 63.93 -3.39
C SER A 7 10.04 63.25 -4.67
N HIS A 8 11.29 63.44 -4.99
CA HIS A 8 11.98 62.67 -6.03
C HIS A 8 12.22 61.27 -5.47
N ASP A 9 11.39 60.32 -5.87
CA ASP A 9 11.70 58.89 -5.73
C ASP A 9 13.01 58.63 -6.51
N PRO A 10 14.09 58.17 -5.87
CA PRO A 10 15.36 57.94 -6.54
C PRO A 10 15.19 56.91 -7.64
N SER A 11 15.57 57.27 -8.87
CA SER A 11 15.50 56.35 -10.01
C SER A 11 16.37 55.10 -9.75
N LEU A 12 15.96 53.93 -10.22
CA LEU A 12 16.71 52.67 -10.05
C LEU A 12 18.16 52.78 -10.52
N ARG A 13 18.47 53.66 -11.47
CA ARG A 13 19.81 53.95 -11.92
C ARG A 13 20.64 54.71 -10.87
N GLU A 14 20.06 55.67 -10.17
CA GLU A 14 20.74 56.41 -9.10
C GLU A 14 21.03 55.52 -7.90
N LEU A 15 20.10 54.67 -7.51
CA LEU A 15 20.27 53.66 -6.46
C LEU A 15 21.41 52.67 -6.80
N SER A 16 21.48 52.20 -8.06
CA SER A 16 22.52 51.27 -8.48
C SER A 16 23.92 51.90 -8.47
N GLN A 17 24.04 53.16 -8.87
CA GLN A 17 25.32 53.88 -8.84
C GLN A 17 25.82 54.21 -7.42
N ARG A 18 24.90 54.52 -6.51
CA ARG A 18 25.20 54.77 -5.10
C ARG A 18 25.63 53.48 -4.37
N VAL A 19 24.93 52.38 -4.61
CA VAL A 19 25.27 51.04 -4.08
C VAL A 19 26.63 50.59 -4.61
N ALA A 20 26.93 50.81 -5.90
CA ALA A 20 28.22 50.47 -6.50
C ALA A 20 29.41 51.21 -5.87
N ARG A 21 29.20 52.38 -5.28
CA ARG A 21 30.26 53.15 -4.60
C ARG A 21 30.76 52.46 -3.31
N ARG A 22 29.97 51.56 -2.73
CA ARG A 22 30.29 50.78 -1.51
C ARG A 22 30.64 49.31 -1.81
N TRP A 23 31.18 49.02 -3.00
CA TRP A 23 31.50 47.67 -3.45
C TRP A 23 32.43 46.89 -2.51
N ARG A 24 33.34 47.57 -1.78
CA ARG A 24 34.30 46.93 -0.87
C ARG A 24 33.64 46.18 0.29
N PRO A 25 32.76 46.78 1.15
CA PRO A 25 32.09 46.03 2.20
C PRO A 25 31.14 44.97 1.65
N MET A 26 30.50 45.22 0.50
CA MET A 26 29.64 44.24 -0.17
C MET A 26 30.44 43.01 -0.61
N LEU A 27 31.63 43.23 -1.20
CA LEU A 27 32.50 42.15 -1.63
C LEU A 27 33.03 41.33 -0.44
N VAL A 28 33.38 41.97 0.66
CA VAL A 28 33.81 41.25 1.89
C VAL A 28 32.70 40.33 2.41
N VAL A 29 31.45 40.81 2.49
CA VAL A 29 30.32 40.00 2.94
C VAL A 29 30.02 38.89 1.95
N ALA A 30 30.06 39.16 0.64
CA ALA A 30 29.86 38.12 -0.37
C ALA A 30 30.92 37.01 -0.26
N VAL A 31 32.20 37.38 -0.10
CA VAL A 31 33.28 36.40 0.06
C VAL A 31 33.15 35.61 1.36
N LEU A 32 32.79 36.27 2.47
CA LEU A 32 32.57 35.57 3.75
C LEU A 32 31.44 34.53 3.67
N ILE A 33 30.30 34.94 3.13
CA ILE A 33 29.14 34.01 2.99
C ILE A 33 29.49 32.86 2.02
N PHE A 34 30.09 33.18 0.88
CA PHE A 34 30.50 32.16 -0.09
C PHE A 34 31.54 31.21 0.50
N SER A 35 32.53 31.71 1.22
CA SER A 35 33.56 30.89 1.89
C SER A 35 32.95 30.02 2.97
N ALA A 36 31.98 30.52 3.75
CA ALA A 36 31.27 29.76 4.75
C ALA A 36 30.44 28.61 4.11
N VAL A 37 29.72 28.90 3.02
CA VAL A 37 28.98 27.88 2.27
C VAL A 37 29.92 26.86 1.64
N ALA A 38 31.03 27.30 1.05
CA ALA A 38 32.03 26.40 0.48
C ALA A 38 32.66 25.50 1.55
N ALA A 39 33.09 26.06 2.68
CA ALA A 39 33.63 25.30 3.80
C ALA A 39 32.62 24.26 4.30
N TRP A 40 31.34 24.63 4.46
CA TRP A 40 30.31 23.71 4.87
C TRP A 40 30.07 22.62 3.83
N THR A 41 30.06 22.95 2.53
CA THR A 41 29.87 21.98 1.45
C THR A 41 30.97 20.92 1.42
N PHE A 42 32.23 21.31 1.62
CA PHE A 42 33.35 20.37 1.59
C PHE A 42 33.59 19.63 2.92
N THR A 43 33.00 20.11 4.02
CA THR A 43 33.09 19.43 5.33
C THR A 43 31.87 18.56 5.64
N ALA A 44 30.76 18.71 4.89
CA ALA A 44 29.57 17.93 5.05
C ALA A 44 29.83 16.43 4.75
N ALA A 45 29.33 15.55 5.60
CA ALA A 45 29.44 14.11 5.38
C ALA A 45 28.68 13.71 4.10
N PRO A 46 29.34 13.00 3.17
CA PRO A 46 28.69 12.56 1.95
C PRO A 46 27.58 11.54 2.27
N ARG A 47 26.49 11.60 1.51
CA ARG A 47 25.40 10.63 1.56
C ARG A 47 25.24 9.99 0.20
N TYR A 48 25.04 8.70 0.22
CA TYR A 48 24.91 7.88 -0.97
C TYR A 48 23.49 7.30 -1.04
N LEU A 49 22.86 7.42 -2.20
CA LEU A 49 21.54 6.88 -2.47
C LEU A 49 21.69 5.50 -3.11
N SER A 50 20.99 4.52 -2.58
CA SER A 50 20.74 3.26 -3.29
C SER A 50 19.26 3.13 -3.53
N ALA A 51 18.89 2.69 -4.74
CA ALA A 51 17.51 2.55 -5.14
C ALA A 51 17.28 1.19 -5.81
N ALA A 52 16.09 0.65 -5.63
CA ALA A 52 15.56 -0.51 -6.33
C ALA A 52 14.26 -0.14 -7.02
N LEU A 53 14.07 -0.62 -8.24
CA LEU A 53 12.84 -0.44 -8.99
C LEU A 53 12.07 -1.76 -9.00
N LEU A 54 10.87 -1.74 -8.45
CA LEU A 54 9.97 -2.87 -8.36
C LEU A 54 8.79 -2.67 -9.32
N ARG A 55 8.42 -3.73 -10.02
CA ARG A 55 7.16 -3.79 -10.74
C ARG A 55 6.19 -4.66 -9.93
N ILE A 56 5.03 -4.10 -9.60
CA ILE A 56 3.98 -4.78 -8.86
C ILE A 56 2.80 -4.98 -9.82
N ASP A 57 2.57 -6.23 -10.24
CA ASP A 57 1.44 -6.57 -11.08
C ASP A 57 0.18 -6.75 -10.20
N ASN A 58 -1.02 -6.51 -10.75
CA ASN A 58 -2.27 -6.67 -10.00
C ASN A 58 -2.44 -8.12 -9.53
N ARG A 59 -3.20 -8.31 -8.45
CA ARG A 59 -3.75 -9.63 -8.14
C ARG A 59 -4.63 -10.06 -9.30
N SER A 60 -4.11 -10.89 -10.19
CA SER A 60 -4.95 -11.68 -11.08
C SER A 60 -5.64 -12.74 -10.22
N GLY A 61 -6.65 -12.31 -9.46
CA GLY A 61 -7.53 -13.22 -8.74
C GLY A 61 -8.12 -14.18 -9.74
N GLY A 62 -7.80 -15.45 -9.57
CA GLY A 62 -8.13 -16.65 -10.34
C GLY A 62 -9.00 -16.44 -11.56
N GLY A 63 -8.48 -16.83 -12.73
CA GLY A 63 -9.09 -16.71 -14.04
C GLY A 63 -10.58 -16.94 -14.05
N GLY A 64 -11.31 -15.88 -13.88
CA GLY A 64 -12.74 -15.81 -13.82
C GLY A 64 -13.18 -14.55 -14.55
N MET A 65 -14.41 -14.29 -14.50
CA MET A 65 -15.18 -13.21 -15.10
C MET A 65 -14.52 -11.80 -15.09
N LEU A 66 -13.60 -11.50 -14.14
CA LEU A 66 -12.87 -10.22 -14.04
C LEU A 66 -11.81 -10.02 -15.14
N ASP A 67 -11.13 -11.09 -15.56
CA ASP A 67 -10.14 -11.00 -16.64
C ASP A 67 -10.85 -10.85 -18.01
N GLN A 68 -12.04 -11.42 -18.13
CA GLN A 68 -12.89 -11.26 -19.30
C GLN A 68 -13.52 -9.84 -19.35
N LEU A 69 -13.72 -9.18 -18.19
CA LEU A 69 -14.18 -7.80 -18.09
C LEU A 69 -13.05 -6.78 -18.39
N GLN A 70 -11.79 -7.12 -18.13
CA GLN A 70 -10.63 -6.29 -18.53
C GLN A 70 -10.38 -6.27 -20.04
N SER A 71 -10.88 -7.27 -20.77
CA SER A 71 -10.77 -7.32 -22.24
C SER A 71 -11.80 -6.45 -22.95
N ILE A 72 -12.75 -5.83 -22.24
CA ILE A 72 -13.73 -4.90 -22.83
C ILE A 72 -13.06 -3.53 -22.97
N PRO A 73 -12.89 -2.99 -24.21
CA PRO A 73 -12.33 -1.66 -24.43
C PRO A 73 -13.21 -0.61 -23.72
N GLY A 74 -12.66 0.07 -22.72
CA GLY A 74 -13.36 1.07 -21.89
C GLY A 74 -13.61 0.65 -20.43
N ALA A 75 -13.42 -0.61 -20.06
CA ALA A 75 -13.45 -1.07 -18.67
C ALA A 75 -12.12 -0.81 -17.95
N SER A 76 -11.53 0.36 -18.14
CA SER A 76 -10.39 0.77 -17.32
C SER A 76 -10.89 1.07 -15.91
N LEU A 77 -11.01 0.03 -15.09
CA LEU A 77 -11.09 0.08 -13.63
C LEU A 77 -9.80 0.71 -13.06
N ALA A 78 -9.37 1.83 -13.65
CA ALA A 78 -8.16 2.56 -13.29
C ALA A 78 -8.18 3.03 -11.82
N GLY A 79 -9.35 3.05 -11.19
CA GLY A 79 -9.47 3.36 -9.76
C GLY A 79 -9.13 2.20 -8.84
N LEU A 80 -9.55 0.98 -9.15
CA LEU A 80 -9.33 -0.18 -8.28
C LEU A 80 -7.85 -0.62 -8.23
N GLY A 81 -7.13 -0.48 -9.36
CA GLY A 81 -5.70 -0.80 -9.38
C GLY A 81 -4.81 0.24 -8.70
N LYS A 82 -5.28 1.49 -8.53
CA LYS A 82 -4.53 2.53 -7.82
C LYS A 82 -4.54 2.30 -6.32
N ASP A 83 -5.67 1.90 -5.75
CA ASP A 83 -5.79 1.65 -4.31
C ASP A 83 -4.98 0.42 -3.88
N GLU A 84 -4.88 -0.61 -4.72
CA GLU A 84 -4.09 -1.80 -4.43
C GLU A 84 -2.58 -1.48 -4.42
N LEU A 85 -2.09 -0.71 -5.39
CA LEU A 85 -0.69 -0.28 -5.43
C LEU A 85 -0.35 0.67 -4.27
N GLU A 86 -1.26 1.57 -3.90
CA GLU A 86 -1.13 2.47 -2.76
C GLU A 86 -1.03 1.68 -1.45
N THR A 87 -1.82 0.62 -1.33
CA THR A 87 -1.75 -0.31 -0.19
C THR A 87 -0.40 -1.02 -0.13
N GLU A 88 0.13 -1.51 -1.26
CA GLU A 88 1.45 -2.14 -1.31
C GLU A 88 2.60 -1.17 -1.00
N ILE A 89 2.48 0.09 -1.45
CA ILE A 89 3.41 1.16 -1.07
C ILE A 89 3.33 1.40 0.45
N GLY A 90 2.12 1.39 1.03
CA GLY A 90 1.93 1.48 2.48
C GLY A 90 2.57 0.32 3.24
N VAL A 91 2.49 -0.90 2.71
CA VAL A 91 3.17 -2.08 3.27
C VAL A 91 4.68 -1.93 3.19
N LEU A 92 5.23 -1.45 2.06
CA LEU A 92 6.66 -1.16 1.91
C LEU A 92 7.16 -0.10 2.90
N HIS A 93 6.33 0.86 3.26
CA HIS A 93 6.59 1.86 4.30
C HIS A 93 6.29 1.36 5.72
N SER A 94 5.89 0.11 5.87
CA SER A 94 5.51 -0.43 7.17
C SER A 94 6.69 -0.50 8.14
N ARG A 95 6.37 -0.28 9.42
CA ARG A 95 7.34 -0.40 10.51
C ARG A 95 8.00 -1.78 10.56
N HIS A 96 7.27 -2.81 10.19
CA HIS A 96 7.75 -4.18 10.21
C HIS A 96 8.93 -4.41 9.26
N LEU A 97 8.87 -3.91 8.03
CA LEU A 97 9.96 -4.01 7.06
C LEU A 97 11.16 -3.16 7.44
N ALA A 98 10.93 -1.95 7.99
CA ALA A 98 11.99 -1.11 8.53
C ALA A 98 12.70 -1.81 9.71
N ASP A 99 11.95 -2.41 10.62
CA ASP A 99 12.48 -3.16 11.76
C ASP A 99 13.31 -4.38 11.32
N ALA A 100 12.88 -5.10 10.29
CA ALA A 100 13.64 -6.22 9.72
C ALA A 100 15.02 -5.78 9.18
N ALA A 101 15.11 -4.58 8.59
CA ALA A 101 16.39 -4.01 8.16
C ALA A 101 17.23 -3.56 9.37
N ILE A 102 16.63 -2.89 10.35
CA ILE A 102 17.28 -2.45 11.59
C ILE A 102 17.93 -3.63 12.31
N ASP A 103 17.19 -4.73 12.47
CA ASP A 103 17.66 -5.92 13.17
C ASP A 103 18.74 -6.65 12.38
N SER A 104 18.58 -6.79 11.06
CA SER A 104 19.54 -7.51 10.21
C SER A 104 20.90 -6.83 10.13
N PHE A 105 20.93 -5.51 10.13
CA PHE A 105 22.17 -4.74 10.04
C PHE A 105 22.59 -4.12 11.37
N SER A 106 21.88 -4.43 12.46
CA SER A 106 22.12 -3.85 13.79
C SER A 106 22.36 -2.34 13.70
N LEU A 107 21.44 -1.63 13.01
CA LEU A 107 21.54 -0.19 12.79
C LEU A 107 21.48 0.62 14.10
N ALA A 108 21.15 -0.05 15.18
CA ALA A 108 21.20 0.45 16.54
C ALA A 108 22.60 0.91 16.97
N VAL A 109 23.64 0.38 16.34
CA VAL A 109 25.03 0.65 16.69
C VAL A 109 25.72 1.37 15.55
N ARG A 110 26.10 2.61 15.79
CA ARG A 110 26.90 3.42 14.87
C ARG A 110 28.34 3.47 15.35
N VAL A 111 29.26 2.95 14.56
CA VAL A 111 30.68 3.02 14.85
C VAL A 111 31.21 4.38 14.43
N ARG A 112 31.63 5.21 15.39
CA ARG A 112 32.23 6.52 15.12
C ARG A 112 33.71 6.42 14.79
N GLU A 113 34.40 5.66 15.61
CA GLU A 113 35.86 5.47 15.51
C GLU A 113 36.21 4.00 15.74
N PRO A 114 37.08 3.44 14.88
CA PRO A 114 37.54 3.99 13.58
C PRO A 114 36.45 3.83 12.52
N LYS A 115 36.49 4.62 11.43
CA LYS A 115 35.48 4.60 10.35
C LYS A 115 35.21 3.20 9.78
N ASN A 116 36.24 2.32 9.75
CA ASN A 116 36.11 0.92 9.29
C ASN A 116 36.01 -0.09 10.44
N GLY A 117 35.71 0.36 11.65
CA GLY A 117 35.70 -0.49 12.86
C GLY A 117 34.57 -1.54 12.86
N ARG A 118 33.50 -1.32 12.09
CA ARG A 118 32.34 -2.22 12.06
C ARG A 118 32.71 -3.66 11.67
N ARG A 119 33.68 -3.87 10.82
CA ARG A 119 34.14 -5.21 10.38
C ARG A 119 34.73 -6.07 11.51
N PHE A 120 35.15 -5.45 12.61
CA PHE A 120 35.68 -6.12 13.77
C PHE A 120 34.64 -6.36 14.86
N LEU A 121 33.40 -6.02 14.62
CA LEU A 121 32.31 -6.13 15.57
C LEU A 121 31.24 -7.08 15.03
N GLU A 122 30.93 -8.09 15.80
CA GLU A 122 29.77 -8.93 15.60
C GLU A 122 28.62 -8.34 16.42
N LEU A 123 27.60 -7.87 15.70
CA LEU A 123 26.46 -7.16 16.27
C LEU A 123 25.18 -7.95 15.99
N ALA A 124 24.40 -8.22 17.02
CA ALA A 124 23.09 -8.83 16.88
C ALA A 124 22.08 -8.07 17.75
N THR A 125 21.02 -7.57 17.12
CA THR A 125 19.88 -6.96 17.82
C THR A 125 18.88 -8.06 18.12
N VAL A 126 18.56 -8.25 19.41
CA VAL A 126 17.61 -9.28 19.89
C VAL A 126 16.55 -8.56 20.74
N GLY A 127 15.41 -8.24 20.15
CA GLY A 127 14.30 -7.58 20.85
C GLY A 127 14.39 -6.06 20.88
N GLU A 128 13.62 -5.43 21.77
CA GLU A 128 13.54 -3.98 21.88
C GLU A 128 14.73 -3.40 22.64
N LEU A 129 15.45 -2.50 22.01
CA LEU A 129 16.54 -1.74 22.59
C LEU A 129 16.02 -0.38 23.05
N GLU A 130 15.73 -0.25 24.34
CA GLU A 130 15.31 1.01 24.96
C GLU A 130 16.51 1.85 25.42
N ALA A 131 17.64 1.17 25.68
CA ALA A 131 18.86 1.81 26.14
C ALA A 131 19.60 2.50 25.01
N GLY A 132 20.30 3.58 25.32
CA GLY A 132 21.13 4.30 24.37
C GLY A 132 22.15 5.19 25.04
N GLY A 133 23.23 5.47 24.32
CA GLY A 133 24.35 6.28 24.81
C GLY A 133 25.60 6.05 23.99
N ARG A 134 26.73 6.58 24.46
CA ARG A 134 28.02 6.33 23.85
C ARG A 134 28.80 5.29 24.65
N LEU A 135 29.31 4.28 23.95
CA LEU A 135 30.24 3.29 24.50
C LEU A 135 31.61 3.52 23.92
N THR A 136 32.59 3.60 24.78
CA THR A 136 34.00 3.58 24.39
C THR A 136 34.61 2.27 24.88
N LEU A 137 35.22 1.54 23.95
CA LEU A 137 35.94 0.29 24.22
C LEU A 137 37.43 0.56 24.03
N ASP A 138 38.21 0.52 25.08
CA ASP A 138 39.65 0.70 25.05
C ASP A 138 40.36 -0.64 25.33
N ARG A 139 41.24 -1.05 24.42
CA ARG A 139 41.95 -2.34 24.51
C ARG A 139 43.07 -2.26 25.54
N SER A 140 43.05 -3.21 26.48
CA SER A 140 44.10 -3.42 27.47
C SER A 140 45.23 -4.30 26.95
N ALA A 141 46.37 -4.34 27.63
CA ALA A 141 47.53 -5.11 27.22
C ALA A 141 47.30 -6.65 27.19
N ASP A 142 46.36 -7.14 27.96
CA ASP A 142 45.92 -8.53 27.99
C ASP A 142 44.96 -8.94 26.86
N GLY A 143 44.58 -7.97 26.02
CA GLY A 143 43.63 -8.17 24.92
C GLY A 143 42.16 -8.07 25.32
N SER A 144 41.84 -7.75 26.58
CA SER A 144 40.53 -7.38 27.05
C SER A 144 40.19 -5.93 26.62
N TYR A 145 38.90 -5.56 26.70
CA TYR A 145 38.48 -4.21 26.46
C TYR A 145 37.84 -3.62 27.73
N SER A 146 38.32 -2.46 28.15
CA SER A 146 37.63 -1.66 29.17
C SER A 146 36.45 -0.93 28.50
N VAL A 147 35.30 -1.00 29.13
CA VAL A 147 34.04 -0.42 28.60
C VAL A 147 33.66 0.78 29.43
N SER A 148 33.68 1.96 28.83
CA SER A 148 33.15 3.18 29.45
C SER A 148 31.90 3.65 28.73
N ALA A 149 30.92 4.10 29.49
CA ALA A 149 29.64 4.56 28.98
C ALA A 149 29.41 6.03 29.33
N GLU A 150 29.26 6.85 28.28
CA GLU A 150 28.86 8.25 28.43
C GLU A 150 27.40 8.47 28.05
N LYS A 151 26.70 9.27 28.86
CA LYS A 151 25.28 9.64 28.61
C LYS A 151 24.38 8.42 28.43
N TRP A 152 24.72 7.32 29.10
CA TRP A 152 23.95 6.09 29.02
C TRP A 152 22.58 6.26 29.68
N LYS A 153 21.54 5.94 28.95
CA LYS A 153 20.16 5.93 29.45
C LYS A 153 19.57 4.55 29.22
N GLY A 154 19.04 3.95 30.27
CA GLY A 154 18.40 2.63 30.25
C GLY A 154 19.16 1.57 31.07
N ALA A 155 18.50 0.46 31.32
CA ALA A 155 19.02 -0.69 32.03
C ALA A 155 19.13 -1.90 31.05
N PRO A 156 20.13 -2.81 31.21
CA PRO A 156 21.22 -2.78 32.19
C PRO A 156 22.36 -1.84 31.82
N ALA A 157 23.12 -1.41 32.81
CA ALA A 157 24.38 -0.71 32.58
C ALA A 157 25.41 -1.66 31.93
N PRO A 158 26.28 -1.14 31.03
CA PRO A 158 27.33 -1.97 30.43
C PRO A 158 28.31 -2.50 31.48
N GLN A 159 28.78 -3.73 31.28
CA GLN A 159 29.83 -4.28 32.10
C GLN A 159 31.12 -3.49 31.91
N PRO A 160 31.88 -3.16 32.98
CA PRO A 160 33.06 -2.31 32.89
C PRO A 160 34.24 -2.95 32.15
N VAL A 161 34.32 -4.26 32.06
CA VAL A 161 35.40 -5.00 31.38
C VAL A 161 34.82 -6.12 30.53
N LEU A 162 35.30 -6.21 29.30
CA LEU A 162 34.97 -7.26 28.35
C LEU A 162 36.20 -8.13 28.11
N ALA A 163 36.15 -9.38 28.52
CA ALA A 163 37.22 -10.34 28.24
C ALA A 163 37.37 -10.59 26.73
N ARG A 164 38.53 -11.05 26.29
CA ARG A 164 38.82 -11.30 24.87
C ARG A 164 37.83 -12.32 24.29
N GLY A 165 37.05 -11.87 23.28
CA GLY A 165 36.08 -12.72 22.61
C GLY A 165 34.74 -12.86 23.34
N ASP A 166 34.57 -12.17 24.44
CA ASP A 166 33.32 -12.16 25.21
C ASP A 166 32.24 -11.25 24.57
N THR A 167 31.00 -11.43 24.99
CA THR A 167 29.85 -10.73 24.41
C THR A 167 29.22 -9.79 25.43
N ILE A 168 29.18 -8.50 25.12
CA ILE A 168 28.40 -7.52 25.87
C ILE A 168 26.93 -7.74 25.55
N ARG A 169 26.10 -7.85 26.59
CA ARG A 169 24.65 -7.89 26.50
C ARG A 169 24.07 -6.60 27.07
N LEU A 170 23.44 -5.80 26.22
CA LEU A 170 22.86 -4.51 26.56
C LEU A 170 21.37 -4.52 26.21
N GLY A 171 20.53 -5.05 27.09
CA GLY A 171 19.11 -5.24 26.79
C GLY A 171 18.91 -6.06 25.51
N GLY A 172 18.36 -5.47 24.49
CA GLY A 172 18.14 -6.11 23.18
C GLY A 172 19.34 -6.14 22.24
N LEU A 173 20.56 -5.76 22.67
CA LEU A 173 21.76 -5.76 21.83
C LEU A 173 22.80 -6.76 22.37
N ARG A 174 23.34 -7.55 21.45
CA ARG A 174 24.55 -8.37 21.69
C ARG A 174 25.68 -7.80 20.83
N LEU A 175 26.79 -7.47 21.48
CA LEU A 175 27.98 -6.93 20.84
C LEU A 175 29.18 -7.78 21.25
N ARG A 176 29.91 -8.25 20.24
CA ARG A 176 31.16 -9.01 20.43
C ARG A 176 32.25 -8.38 19.58
N VAL A 177 33.41 -8.18 20.15
CA VAL A 177 34.62 -7.81 19.40
C VAL A 177 35.26 -9.09 18.87
N ILE A 178 35.43 -9.16 17.55
CA ILE A 178 36.09 -10.30 16.91
C ILE A 178 37.57 -10.26 17.33
N PRO A 179 38.11 -11.34 17.88
CA PRO A 179 39.51 -11.38 18.35
C PRO A 179 40.46 -11.45 17.16
N ASP A 180 40.80 -10.31 16.61
CA ASP A 180 41.75 -10.12 15.51
C ASP A 180 42.94 -9.29 15.99
N SER A 181 44.15 -9.65 15.54
CA SER A 181 45.38 -8.90 15.83
C SER A 181 45.32 -7.49 15.24
N ALA A 182 44.61 -7.33 14.12
CA ALA A 182 44.39 -6.04 13.44
C ALA A 182 43.24 -5.23 14.05
N ALA A 183 42.56 -5.72 15.09
CA ALA A 183 41.48 -5.01 15.75
C ALA A 183 42.00 -3.69 16.36
N PRO A 184 41.29 -2.57 16.18
CA PRO A 184 41.67 -1.27 16.72
C PRO A 184 41.82 -1.30 18.24
N ALA A 185 42.75 -0.46 18.74
CA ALA A 185 42.93 -0.29 20.17
C ALA A 185 41.75 0.40 20.85
N ARG A 186 40.99 1.22 20.08
CA ARG A 186 39.85 1.97 20.58
C ARG A 186 38.67 1.89 19.63
N PHE A 187 37.47 1.68 20.18
CA PHE A 187 36.21 1.84 19.49
C PHE A 187 35.35 2.87 20.20
N VAL A 188 34.72 3.75 19.44
CA VAL A 188 33.68 4.66 19.92
C VAL A 188 32.39 4.32 19.19
N LEU A 189 31.40 3.88 19.96
CA LEU A 189 30.13 3.39 19.47
C LEU A 189 29.02 4.28 20.00
N ASP A 190 28.18 4.82 19.13
CA ASP A 190 26.93 5.46 19.51
C ASP A 190 25.80 4.40 19.42
N ILE A 191 25.18 4.09 20.53
CA ILE A 191 24.04 3.17 20.61
C ILE A 191 22.77 4.00 20.70
N LEU A 192 21.86 3.76 19.78
CA LEU A 192 20.62 4.51 19.66
C LEU A 192 19.43 3.62 20.05
N PRO A 193 18.48 4.11 20.85
CA PRO A 193 17.25 3.38 21.15
C PRO A 193 16.42 3.18 19.88
N ARG A 194 15.68 2.05 19.84
CA ARG A 194 14.95 1.59 18.65
C ARG A 194 14.06 2.66 18.02
N TYR A 195 13.36 3.45 18.83
CA TYR A 195 12.48 4.51 18.33
C TYR A 195 13.23 5.60 17.54
N ARG A 196 14.48 5.93 17.93
CA ARG A 196 15.30 6.92 17.21
C ARG A 196 15.81 6.38 15.90
N ILE A 197 16.19 5.10 15.88
CA ILE A 197 16.68 4.47 14.64
C ILE A 197 15.54 4.32 13.67
N ARG A 198 14.36 3.90 14.14
CA ARG A 198 13.16 3.82 13.31
C ARG A 198 12.85 5.16 12.66
N ALA A 199 12.83 6.25 13.43
CA ALA A 199 12.63 7.59 12.91
C ALA A 199 13.74 8.02 11.92
N HIS A 200 14.97 7.53 12.12
CA HIS A 200 16.08 7.81 11.21
C HIS A 200 15.97 7.04 9.90
N VAL A 201 15.58 5.77 9.95
CA VAL A 201 15.33 4.95 8.76
C VAL A 201 14.13 5.50 7.98
N ASP A 202 13.05 5.81 8.67
CA ASP A 202 11.81 6.35 8.09
C ASP A 202 12.06 7.69 7.34
N LYS A 203 12.91 8.54 7.90
CA LYS A 203 13.28 9.83 7.26
C LYS A 203 14.16 9.69 6.03
N ARG A 204 14.93 8.59 5.93
CA ARG A 204 15.92 8.36 4.86
C ARG A 204 15.47 7.31 3.84
N MET A 205 14.43 6.57 4.15
CA MET A 205 13.82 5.62 3.24
C MET A 205 12.65 6.30 2.52
N GLU A 206 12.74 6.34 1.21
CA GLU A 206 11.68 6.87 0.36
C GLU A 206 11.10 5.74 -0.49
N VAL A 207 9.79 5.59 -0.46
CA VAL A 207 9.05 4.68 -1.32
C VAL A 207 8.06 5.51 -2.11
N ARG A 208 8.23 5.55 -3.42
CA ARG A 208 7.36 6.34 -4.28
C ARG A 208 7.05 5.62 -5.58
N ARG A 209 5.91 5.93 -6.14
CA ARG A 209 5.57 5.54 -7.50
C ARG A 209 6.40 6.34 -8.50
N GLN A 210 6.99 5.71 -9.50
CA GLN A 210 7.86 6.39 -10.45
C GLN A 210 7.09 7.34 -11.36
N ASP A 211 5.95 6.91 -11.91
CA ASP A 211 5.08 7.75 -12.74
C ASP A 211 3.62 7.53 -12.41
N GLY A 212 2.78 8.58 -12.52
CA GLY A 212 1.38 8.56 -12.07
C GLY A 212 0.46 7.50 -12.72
N GLY A 213 0.91 6.79 -13.72
CA GLY A 213 0.19 5.68 -14.41
C GLY A 213 0.91 4.34 -14.37
N SER A 214 2.23 4.30 -14.05
CA SER A 214 3.02 3.08 -14.06
C SER A 214 2.80 2.24 -12.79
N ARG A 215 3.04 0.93 -12.91
CA ARG A 215 3.07 -0.01 -11.77
C ARG A 215 4.48 -0.16 -11.21
N LEU A 216 5.30 0.86 -11.38
CA LEU A 216 6.67 0.87 -10.95
C LEU A 216 6.78 1.62 -9.62
N VAL A 217 7.37 0.98 -8.63
CA VAL A 217 7.61 1.53 -7.30
C VAL A 217 9.11 1.60 -7.08
N LEU A 218 9.58 2.80 -6.80
CA LEU A 218 10.96 3.07 -6.45
C LEU A 218 11.09 3.00 -4.92
N VAL A 219 11.99 2.16 -4.46
CA VAL A 219 12.38 2.06 -3.04
C VAL A 219 13.81 2.53 -2.94
N SER A 220 14.05 3.58 -2.20
CA SER A 220 15.38 4.15 -2.03
C SER A 220 15.73 4.38 -0.56
N PHE A 221 17.00 4.35 -0.27
CA PHE A 221 17.55 4.62 1.06
C PHE A 221 18.88 5.38 0.95
N GLU A 222 19.01 6.41 1.79
CA GLU A 222 20.22 7.23 1.87
C GLU A 222 21.03 6.89 3.12
N ASP A 223 22.35 6.67 2.97
CA ASP A 223 23.25 6.52 4.09
C ASP A 223 24.65 7.07 3.79
N GLU A 224 25.43 7.31 4.84
CA GLU A 224 26.84 7.71 4.72
C GLU A 224 27.72 6.54 4.24
N ASP A 225 27.28 5.31 4.53
CA ASP A 225 27.90 4.08 4.03
C ASP A 225 27.13 3.55 2.81
N ARG A 226 27.75 3.67 1.64
CA ARG A 226 27.19 3.20 0.36
C ARG A 226 26.86 1.71 0.33
N GLN A 227 27.66 0.86 1.04
CA GLN A 227 27.40 -0.56 1.11
C GLN A 227 26.17 -0.84 1.98
N LEU A 228 26.06 -0.13 3.10
CA LEU A 228 24.92 -0.23 3.98
C LEU A 228 23.64 0.27 3.29
N ALA A 229 23.69 1.38 2.55
CA ALA A 229 22.55 1.88 1.79
C ALA A 229 21.99 0.80 0.84
N ALA A 230 22.86 0.18 0.03
CA ALA A 230 22.44 -0.89 -0.87
C ALA A 230 21.97 -2.15 -0.15
N ALA A 231 22.60 -2.50 0.98
CA ALA A 231 22.23 -3.67 1.76
C ALA A 231 20.83 -3.50 2.41
N VAL A 232 20.52 -2.32 2.95
CA VAL A 232 19.21 -2.00 3.54
C VAL A 232 18.12 -2.12 2.50
N VAL A 233 18.25 -1.48 1.32
CA VAL A 233 17.25 -1.58 0.24
C VAL A 233 17.07 -3.03 -0.19
N ARG A 234 18.17 -3.77 -0.39
CA ARG A 234 18.12 -5.19 -0.76
C ARG A 234 17.36 -6.03 0.28
N LYS A 235 17.59 -5.77 1.56
CA LYS A 235 16.92 -6.51 2.64
C LYS A 235 15.44 -6.18 2.72
N VAL A 236 15.06 -4.90 2.64
CA VAL A 236 13.66 -4.46 2.65
C VAL A 236 12.90 -5.08 1.48
N VAL A 237 13.45 -4.97 0.27
CA VAL A 237 12.85 -5.56 -0.94
C VAL A 237 12.73 -7.08 -0.83
N ALA A 238 13.80 -7.77 -0.40
CA ALA A 238 13.77 -9.22 -0.24
C ALA A 238 12.80 -9.67 0.85
N GLN A 239 12.65 -8.90 1.92
CA GLN A 239 11.70 -9.20 2.99
C GLN A 239 10.25 -8.98 2.51
N PHE A 240 9.99 -7.86 1.84
CA PHE A 240 8.69 -7.56 1.24
C PHE A 240 8.25 -8.66 0.27
N MET A 241 9.14 -9.06 -0.64
CA MET A 241 8.84 -10.14 -1.60
C MET A 241 8.51 -11.47 -0.90
N ARG A 242 9.27 -11.81 0.15
CA ARG A 242 9.02 -13.05 0.92
C ARG A 242 7.69 -13.00 1.65
N GLU A 243 7.37 -11.89 2.31
CA GLU A 243 6.13 -11.74 3.07
C GLU A 243 4.91 -11.74 2.13
N THR A 244 4.98 -11.01 1.03
CA THR A 244 3.91 -11.02 0.03
C THR A 244 3.70 -12.42 -0.54
N GLN A 245 4.79 -13.10 -0.91
CA GLN A 245 4.69 -14.48 -1.42
C GLN A 245 4.10 -15.43 -0.37
N GLN A 246 4.48 -15.32 0.89
CA GLN A 246 4.00 -16.18 1.97
C GLN A 246 2.53 -15.90 2.28
N ASN A 247 2.11 -14.64 2.29
CA ASN A 247 0.72 -14.26 2.49
C ASN A 247 -0.16 -14.77 1.34
N GLU A 248 0.27 -14.59 0.09
CA GLU A 248 -0.43 -15.13 -1.08
C GLU A 248 -0.54 -16.65 -1.04
N GLN A 249 0.50 -17.33 -0.55
CA GLN A 249 0.48 -18.78 -0.36
C GLN A 249 -0.54 -19.21 0.69
N ASN A 250 -0.57 -18.53 1.81
CA ASN A 250 -1.50 -18.83 2.90
C ASN A 250 -2.96 -18.55 2.48
N ASP A 251 -3.19 -17.42 1.80
CA ASP A 251 -4.52 -17.05 1.31
C ASP A 251 -5.06 -18.08 0.31
N ALA A 252 -4.24 -18.47 -0.66
CA ALA A 252 -4.63 -19.45 -1.67
C ALA A 252 -4.84 -20.86 -1.08
N ALA A 253 -3.96 -21.29 -0.17
CA ALA A 253 -4.11 -22.57 0.51
C ALA A 253 -5.37 -22.60 1.38
N SER A 254 -5.70 -21.50 2.06
CA SER A 254 -6.93 -21.35 2.84
C SER A 254 -8.16 -21.44 1.96
N GLN A 255 -8.16 -20.75 0.81
CA GLN A 255 -9.27 -20.78 -0.15
C GLN A 255 -9.48 -22.17 -0.74
N VAL A 256 -8.40 -22.87 -1.14
CA VAL A 256 -8.48 -24.25 -1.63
C VAL A 256 -8.99 -25.20 -0.55
N SER A 257 -8.55 -25.03 0.70
CA SER A 257 -9.01 -25.83 1.83
C SER A 257 -10.50 -25.65 2.10
N GLU A 258 -10.97 -24.40 2.10
CA GLU A 258 -12.40 -24.06 2.24
C GLU A 258 -13.24 -24.68 1.14
N LEU A 259 -12.83 -24.53 -0.12
CA LEU A 259 -13.52 -25.11 -1.26
C LEU A 259 -13.54 -26.65 -1.21
N ARG A 260 -12.46 -27.29 -0.77
CA ARG A 260 -12.44 -28.75 -0.57
C ARG A 260 -13.45 -29.21 0.47
N GLN A 261 -13.55 -28.49 1.57
CA GLN A 261 -14.54 -28.79 2.61
C GLN A 261 -15.96 -28.63 2.10
N GLN A 262 -16.22 -27.55 1.33
CA GLN A 262 -17.55 -27.35 0.72
C GLN A 262 -17.88 -28.41 -0.31
N VAL A 263 -16.92 -28.82 -1.16
CA VAL A 263 -17.11 -29.92 -2.13
C VAL A 263 -17.41 -31.23 -1.42
N GLU A 264 -16.69 -31.57 -0.34
CA GLU A 264 -16.94 -32.83 0.38
C GLU A 264 -18.27 -32.82 1.11
N SER A 265 -18.65 -31.67 1.72
CA SER A 265 -19.99 -31.48 2.30
C SER A 265 -21.12 -31.67 1.25
N GLN A 266 -20.95 -31.05 0.08
CA GLN A 266 -21.93 -31.12 -0.99
C GLN A 266 -22.02 -32.54 -1.60
N LYS A 267 -20.91 -33.25 -1.67
CA LYS A 267 -20.85 -34.66 -2.08
C LYS A 267 -21.66 -35.56 -1.11
N GLY A 268 -21.62 -35.25 0.18
CA GLY A 268 -22.48 -35.89 1.18
C GLY A 268 -23.98 -35.70 0.85
N ARG A 269 -24.38 -34.46 0.55
CA ARG A 269 -25.75 -34.12 0.16
C ARG A 269 -26.22 -34.83 -1.12
N VAL A 270 -25.33 -34.98 -2.10
CA VAL A 270 -25.63 -35.74 -3.32
C VAL A 270 -25.95 -37.20 -2.97
N ARG A 271 -25.11 -37.83 -2.11
CA ARG A 271 -25.33 -39.21 -1.68
C ARG A 271 -26.67 -39.37 -0.92
N GLU A 272 -26.94 -38.47 0.03
CA GLU A 272 -28.20 -38.48 0.78
C GLU A 272 -29.42 -38.36 -0.16
N ALA A 273 -29.35 -37.44 -1.14
CA ALA A 273 -30.44 -37.28 -2.10
C ALA A 273 -30.58 -38.49 -3.05
N GLU A 274 -29.49 -39.14 -3.45
CA GLU A 274 -29.52 -40.36 -4.24
C GLU A 274 -30.04 -41.54 -3.45
N GLU A 275 -29.66 -41.68 -2.20
CA GLU A 275 -30.16 -42.74 -1.30
C GLU A 275 -31.67 -42.57 -1.04
N ALA A 276 -32.11 -41.33 -0.76
CA ALA A 276 -33.53 -41.03 -0.58
C ALA A 276 -34.35 -41.35 -1.84
N LEU A 277 -33.83 -41.00 -3.02
CA LEU A 277 -34.47 -41.32 -4.29
C LEU A 277 -34.55 -42.85 -4.54
N ARG A 278 -33.44 -43.58 -4.29
CA ARG A 278 -33.40 -45.06 -4.42
C ARG A 278 -34.35 -45.75 -3.43
N ALA A 279 -34.36 -45.34 -2.17
CA ALA A 279 -35.25 -45.89 -1.15
C ALA A 279 -36.72 -45.69 -1.54
N TYR A 280 -37.05 -44.51 -2.08
CA TYR A 280 -38.38 -44.22 -2.57
C TYR A 280 -38.76 -45.08 -3.76
N GLN A 281 -37.89 -45.24 -4.76
CA GLN A 281 -38.10 -46.10 -5.92
C GLN A 281 -38.36 -47.58 -5.54
N GLN A 282 -37.64 -48.06 -4.52
CA GLN A 282 -37.81 -49.44 -4.01
C GLN A 282 -39.11 -49.60 -3.25
N SER A 283 -39.50 -48.62 -2.43
CA SER A 283 -40.75 -48.74 -1.60
C SER A 283 -42.01 -48.51 -2.40
N ALA A 284 -42.01 -47.66 -3.39
CA ALA A 284 -43.20 -47.22 -4.09
C ALA A 284 -43.55 -48.06 -5.33
N GLN A 285 -42.72 -49.04 -5.74
CA GLN A 285 -42.82 -49.79 -6.99
C GLN A 285 -43.17 -48.93 -8.23
N VAL A 286 -42.78 -47.67 -8.22
CA VAL A 286 -43.12 -46.71 -9.27
C VAL A 286 -42.27 -47.02 -10.51
N LEU A 287 -42.91 -47.61 -11.49
CA LEU A 287 -42.48 -47.66 -12.86
C LEU A 287 -42.30 -46.18 -13.33
N ALA A 288 -41.18 -45.86 -13.98
CA ALA A 288 -40.79 -44.54 -14.37
C ALA A 288 -41.96 -43.67 -14.87
N PRO A 289 -42.11 -42.43 -14.37
CA PRO A 289 -43.15 -41.52 -14.85
C PRO A 289 -43.00 -41.30 -16.35
N GLU A 290 -44.12 -41.14 -17.06
CA GLU A 290 -44.15 -40.83 -18.49
C GLU A 290 -43.21 -39.66 -18.82
N GLU A 291 -42.58 -39.72 -20.00
CA GLU A 291 -41.57 -38.74 -20.49
C GLU A 291 -42.00 -37.28 -20.31
N GLN A 292 -43.31 -36.98 -20.38
CA GLN A 292 -43.86 -35.64 -20.16
C GLN A 292 -43.70 -35.17 -18.71
N ALA A 293 -43.84 -36.06 -17.71
CA ALA A 293 -43.62 -35.72 -16.30
C ALA A 293 -42.14 -35.39 -16.04
N ASN A 294 -41.22 -36.15 -16.64
CA ASN A 294 -39.79 -35.91 -16.53
C ASN A 294 -39.38 -34.54 -17.11
N GLN A 295 -39.98 -34.14 -18.23
CA GLN A 295 -39.70 -32.82 -18.84
C GLN A 295 -40.26 -31.68 -17.98
N GLN A 296 -41.43 -31.81 -17.39
CA GLN A 296 -41.99 -30.81 -16.46
C GLN A 296 -41.16 -30.71 -15.19
N VAL A 297 -40.67 -31.83 -14.65
CA VAL A 297 -39.76 -31.86 -13.50
C VAL A 297 -38.47 -31.12 -13.78
N LYS A 298 -37.84 -31.41 -14.91
CA LYS A 298 -36.62 -30.70 -15.33
C LYS A 298 -36.88 -29.20 -15.45
N ARG A 299 -38.02 -28.80 -16.00
CA ARG A 299 -38.37 -27.37 -16.15
C ARG A 299 -38.61 -26.69 -14.81
N VAL A 300 -39.26 -27.34 -13.86
CA VAL A 300 -39.45 -26.83 -12.48
C VAL A 300 -38.09 -26.75 -11.77
N ALA A 301 -37.22 -27.74 -11.91
CA ALA A 301 -35.90 -27.73 -11.30
C ALA A 301 -35.04 -26.56 -11.81
N LEU A 302 -35.05 -26.33 -13.13
CA LEU A 302 -34.36 -25.18 -13.75
C LEU A 302 -34.91 -23.84 -13.26
N LEU A 303 -36.23 -23.68 -13.22
CA LEU A 303 -36.85 -22.45 -12.70
C LEU A 303 -36.59 -22.24 -11.21
N SER A 304 -36.58 -23.31 -10.41
CA SER A 304 -36.25 -23.23 -8.98
C SER A 304 -34.80 -22.79 -8.78
N ALA A 305 -33.85 -23.37 -9.53
CA ALA A 305 -32.46 -22.95 -9.49
C ALA A 305 -32.30 -21.47 -9.91
N GLN A 306 -33.07 -21.01 -10.90
CA GLN A 306 -33.11 -19.62 -11.31
C GLN A 306 -33.67 -18.70 -10.20
N VAL A 307 -34.76 -19.11 -9.53
CA VAL A 307 -35.32 -18.37 -8.37
C VAL A 307 -34.32 -18.28 -7.23
N ASP A 308 -33.60 -19.36 -6.93
CA ASP A 308 -32.60 -19.36 -5.87
C ASP A 308 -31.44 -18.43 -6.21
N ALA A 309 -30.92 -18.46 -7.45
CA ALA A 309 -29.87 -17.56 -7.93
C ALA A 309 -30.29 -16.08 -7.85
N LEU A 310 -31.50 -15.76 -8.38
CA LEU A 310 -32.04 -14.39 -8.32
C LEU A 310 -32.28 -13.92 -6.88
N THR A 311 -32.70 -14.84 -5.98
CA THR A 311 -32.92 -14.52 -4.56
C THR A 311 -31.62 -14.19 -3.86
N ILE A 312 -30.56 -14.95 -4.13
CA ILE A 312 -29.22 -14.67 -3.60
C ILE A 312 -28.72 -13.33 -4.10
N GLU A 313 -28.81 -13.10 -5.42
CA GLU A 313 -28.41 -11.84 -6.06
C GLU A 313 -29.17 -10.65 -5.48
N ARG A 314 -30.49 -10.73 -5.41
CA ARG A 314 -31.35 -9.70 -4.83
C ARG A 314 -30.98 -9.38 -3.38
N ARG A 315 -30.77 -10.42 -2.54
CA ARG A 315 -30.38 -10.23 -1.13
C ARG A 315 -29.00 -9.58 -1.00
N ALA A 316 -28.04 -10.00 -1.81
CA ALA A 316 -26.70 -9.44 -1.81
C ALA A 316 -26.73 -7.95 -2.21
N LEU A 317 -27.47 -7.62 -3.27
CA LEU A 317 -27.62 -6.24 -3.73
C LEU A 317 -28.37 -5.38 -2.71
N ALA A 318 -29.50 -5.86 -2.17
CA ALA A 318 -30.24 -5.13 -1.15
C ALA A 318 -29.39 -4.82 0.08
N LYS A 319 -28.63 -5.80 0.58
CA LYS A 319 -27.71 -5.61 1.70
C LYS A 319 -26.63 -4.57 1.38
N MET A 320 -26.12 -4.57 0.15
CA MET A 320 -25.11 -3.60 -0.28
C MET A 320 -25.69 -2.18 -0.38
N ILE A 321 -26.88 -2.03 -0.95
CA ILE A 321 -27.59 -0.74 -1.01
C ILE A 321 -27.87 -0.21 0.41
N ASP A 322 -28.31 -1.07 1.33
CA ASP A 322 -28.58 -0.71 2.72
C ASP A 322 -27.31 -0.28 3.48
N LEU A 323 -26.15 -0.83 3.14
CA LEU A 323 -24.85 -0.42 3.70
C LEU A 323 -24.37 0.93 3.15
N VAL A 324 -24.66 1.21 1.89
CA VAL A 324 -24.21 2.43 1.19
C VAL A 324 -25.10 3.63 1.51
N ARG A 325 -26.42 3.43 1.60
CA ARG A 325 -27.42 4.49 1.80
C ARG A 325 -27.22 5.35 3.07
N PRO A 326 -27.00 4.79 4.27
CA PRO A 326 -26.73 5.58 5.47
C PRO A 326 -25.43 6.37 5.42
N ARG A 327 -24.40 5.81 4.78
CA ARG A 327 -23.08 6.43 4.66
C ARG A 327 -23.09 7.65 3.74
N ALA A 328 -23.85 7.57 2.64
CA ALA A 328 -24.04 8.67 1.72
C ALA A 328 -24.88 9.81 2.32
N GLN A 329 -25.95 9.49 3.06
CA GLN A 329 -26.83 10.47 3.70
C GLN A 329 -26.17 11.20 4.89
N GLY A 330 -25.21 10.55 5.56
CA GLY A 330 -24.45 11.13 6.68
C GLY A 330 -23.43 12.20 6.28
N GLY A 331 -23.17 12.42 5.00
CA GLY A 331 -22.30 13.47 4.46
C GLY A 331 -20.81 13.35 4.84
N ARG A 332 -20.38 12.22 5.40
CA ARG A 332 -19.03 12.04 5.98
C ARG A 332 -18.12 11.03 5.30
N GLU A 333 -18.63 10.17 4.43
CA GLU A 333 -17.78 9.21 3.71
C GLU A 333 -17.93 9.39 2.19
N PRO A 334 -17.04 10.17 1.55
CA PRO A 334 -16.97 10.20 0.10
C PRO A 334 -16.58 8.81 -0.42
N GLY A 335 -17.29 8.32 -1.44
CA GLY A 335 -16.98 7.04 -2.06
C GLY A 335 -17.82 5.85 -1.62
N ALA A 336 -18.86 6.05 -0.79
CA ALA A 336 -19.74 4.96 -0.37
C ALA A 336 -20.33 4.20 -1.58
N TYR A 337 -20.75 4.89 -2.62
CA TYR A 337 -21.32 4.29 -3.85
C TYR A 337 -20.28 3.57 -4.73
N ARG A 338 -18.97 3.76 -4.51
CA ARG A 338 -17.93 2.94 -5.17
C ARG A 338 -18.06 1.46 -4.86
N GLN A 339 -18.60 1.11 -3.70
CA GLN A 339 -18.81 -0.29 -3.32
C GLN A 339 -19.80 -1.00 -4.27
N LEU A 340 -20.72 -0.26 -4.89
CA LEU A 340 -21.61 -0.82 -5.93
C LEU A 340 -20.84 -1.26 -7.18
N ALA A 341 -19.66 -0.71 -7.44
CA ALA A 341 -18.79 -1.13 -8.54
C ALA A 341 -18.17 -2.53 -8.32
N THR A 342 -18.31 -3.11 -7.14
CA THR A 342 -17.88 -4.50 -6.90
C THR A 342 -18.98 -5.52 -7.21
N PHE A 343 -20.21 -5.07 -7.55
CA PHE A 343 -21.32 -5.94 -7.80
C PHE A 343 -21.41 -6.30 -9.29
N PRO A 344 -21.17 -7.58 -9.67
CA PRO A 344 -20.99 -7.98 -11.07
C PRO A 344 -22.16 -7.62 -11.98
N SER A 345 -23.40 -7.80 -11.51
CA SER A 345 -24.58 -7.54 -12.31
C SER A 345 -24.84 -6.06 -12.56
N LEU A 346 -24.42 -5.18 -11.65
CA LEU A 346 -24.49 -3.73 -11.84
C LEU A 346 -23.45 -3.25 -12.85
N ILE A 347 -22.26 -3.83 -12.81
CA ILE A 347 -21.18 -3.50 -13.77
C ILE A 347 -21.54 -3.95 -15.19
N ALA A 348 -22.28 -5.03 -15.34
CA ALA A 348 -22.75 -5.49 -16.64
C ALA A 348 -23.68 -4.46 -17.33
N ASN A 349 -24.27 -3.55 -16.56
CA ASN A 349 -25.09 -2.45 -17.10
C ASN A 349 -24.23 -1.24 -17.46
N LYS A 350 -24.09 -0.97 -18.76
CA LYS A 350 -23.27 0.12 -19.28
C LYS A 350 -23.62 1.49 -18.70
N GLY A 351 -24.89 1.77 -18.49
CA GLY A 351 -25.35 3.05 -17.91
C GLY A 351 -24.88 3.25 -16.47
N ILE A 352 -24.89 2.18 -15.66
CA ILE A 352 -24.39 2.20 -14.28
C ILE A 352 -22.86 2.35 -14.29
N GLN A 353 -22.18 1.65 -15.18
CA GLN A 353 -20.73 1.75 -15.34
C GLN A 353 -20.30 3.18 -15.70
N ASP A 354 -20.99 3.83 -16.63
CA ASP A 354 -20.68 5.21 -17.04
C ASP A 354 -20.91 6.21 -15.88
N LEU A 355 -21.94 6.02 -15.08
CA LEU A 355 -22.21 6.83 -13.89
C LEU A 355 -21.14 6.61 -12.79
N LEU A 356 -20.74 5.38 -12.53
CA LEU A 356 -19.70 5.05 -11.57
C LEU A 356 -18.35 5.65 -11.98
N ASN A 357 -18.00 5.56 -13.27
CA ASN A 357 -16.78 6.18 -13.79
C ASN A 357 -16.81 7.72 -13.66
N SER A 358 -17.96 8.33 -13.91
CA SER A 358 -18.16 9.77 -13.74
C SER A 358 -18.04 10.18 -12.27
N LEU A 359 -18.62 9.39 -11.35
CA LEU A 359 -18.54 9.60 -9.91
C LEU A 359 -17.08 9.55 -9.44
N ILE A 360 -16.34 8.49 -9.79
CA ILE A 360 -14.93 8.33 -9.46
C ILE A 360 -14.10 9.52 -9.97
N THR A 361 -14.38 9.98 -11.18
CA THR A 361 -13.67 11.13 -11.77
C THR A 361 -13.92 12.43 -11.00
N LEU A 362 -15.17 12.68 -10.59
CA LEU A 362 -15.50 13.88 -9.80
C LEU A 362 -14.95 13.82 -8.38
N GLU A 363 -14.97 12.66 -7.75
CA GLU A 363 -14.38 12.46 -6.42
C GLU A 363 -12.86 12.65 -6.43
N ASN A 364 -12.15 12.16 -7.46
CA ASN A 364 -10.73 12.38 -7.63
C ASN A 364 -10.41 13.87 -7.82
N LYS A 365 -11.21 14.58 -8.65
CA LYS A 365 -11.09 16.05 -8.79
C LYS A 365 -11.34 16.76 -7.47
N ARG A 366 -12.38 16.36 -6.73
CA ARG A 366 -12.65 16.95 -5.42
C ARG A 366 -11.47 16.73 -4.45
N ALA A 367 -10.91 15.51 -4.39
CA ALA A 367 -9.76 15.19 -3.56
C ALA A 367 -8.53 16.06 -3.93
N GLU A 368 -8.27 16.27 -5.21
CA GLU A 368 -7.21 17.16 -5.69
C GLU A 368 -7.42 18.62 -5.24
N PHE A 369 -8.65 19.12 -5.35
CA PHE A 369 -8.98 20.51 -4.96
C PHE A 369 -8.94 20.71 -3.44
N THR A 370 -9.37 19.73 -2.64
CA THR A 370 -9.37 19.84 -1.16
C THR A 370 -7.97 19.83 -0.54
N VAL A 371 -6.95 19.34 -1.25
CA VAL A 371 -5.55 19.47 -0.80
C VAL A 371 -5.07 20.93 -0.79
N ARG A 372 -5.63 21.78 -1.65
CA ARG A 372 -5.19 23.16 -1.84
C ARG A 372 -6.21 24.23 -1.47
N ARG A 373 -7.47 23.87 -1.21
CA ARG A 373 -8.60 24.78 -0.98
C ARG A 373 -9.49 24.25 0.13
N THR A 374 -10.15 25.15 0.84
CA THR A 374 -11.13 24.81 1.88
C THR A 374 -12.43 24.28 1.29
N GLU A 375 -13.23 23.55 2.09
CA GLU A 375 -14.52 23.00 1.67
C GLU A 375 -15.56 24.07 1.26
N ASP A 376 -15.40 25.31 1.75
CA ASP A 376 -16.26 26.46 1.40
C ASP A 376 -15.97 27.11 0.05
N ASN A 377 -14.96 26.64 -0.67
CA ASN A 377 -14.66 27.15 -2.01
C ASN A 377 -15.78 26.81 -2.99
N ASP A 378 -16.17 27.76 -3.86
CA ASP A 378 -17.28 27.61 -4.81
C ASP A 378 -17.09 26.44 -5.77
N GLU A 379 -15.86 26.16 -6.19
CA GLU A 379 -15.55 25.03 -7.07
C GLU A 379 -15.70 23.69 -6.34
N VAL A 380 -15.30 23.61 -5.07
CA VAL A 380 -15.47 22.42 -4.23
C VAL A 380 -16.95 22.18 -3.95
N ARG A 381 -17.72 23.24 -3.69
CA ARG A 381 -19.19 23.15 -3.52
C ARG A 381 -19.87 22.67 -4.80
N GLY A 382 -19.45 23.19 -5.96
CA GLY A 382 -19.96 22.74 -7.26
C GLY A 382 -19.66 21.27 -7.56
N LEU A 383 -18.48 20.79 -7.19
CA LEU A 383 -18.12 19.37 -7.32
C LEU A 383 -18.97 18.51 -6.37
N ASN A 384 -19.15 18.92 -5.11
CA ASN A 384 -19.99 18.22 -4.15
C ASN A 384 -21.45 18.09 -4.61
N GLN A 385 -22.00 19.13 -5.23
CA GLN A 385 -23.36 19.08 -5.79
C GLN A 385 -23.45 18.06 -6.93
N ARG A 386 -22.49 18.07 -7.87
CA ARG A 386 -22.46 17.10 -8.99
C ARG A 386 -22.28 15.66 -8.51
N ILE A 387 -21.44 15.44 -7.49
CA ILE A 387 -21.27 14.13 -6.85
C ILE A 387 -22.60 13.67 -6.26
N ALA A 388 -23.27 14.51 -5.47
CA ALA A 388 -24.58 14.22 -4.89
C ALA A 388 -25.66 13.94 -5.95
N ASP A 389 -25.61 14.60 -7.11
CA ASP A 389 -26.53 14.32 -8.22
C ASP A 389 -26.29 12.94 -8.83
N LEU A 390 -25.03 12.57 -9.05
CA LEU A 390 -24.66 11.23 -9.55
C LEU A 390 -25.02 10.12 -8.55
N GLU A 391 -24.76 10.34 -7.26
CA GLU A 391 -25.14 9.40 -6.20
C GLU A 391 -26.65 9.17 -6.18
N ARG A 392 -27.46 10.24 -6.32
CA ARG A 392 -28.91 10.11 -6.44
C ARG A 392 -29.34 9.35 -7.69
N GLN A 393 -28.65 9.52 -8.80
CA GLN A 393 -28.92 8.76 -10.02
C GLN A 393 -28.57 7.29 -9.86
N LEU A 394 -27.40 6.98 -9.29
CA LEU A 394 -26.97 5.63 -8.99
C LEU A 394 -27.95 4.93 -8.03
N GLN A 395 -28.41 5.62 -7.01
CA GLN A 395 -29.41 5.10 -6.10
C GLN A 395 -30.69 4.73 -6.83
N ARG A 396 -31.26 5.65 -7.64
CA ARG A 396 -32.48 5.37 -8.41
C ARG A 396 -32.32 4.17 -9.34
N ILE A 397 -31.21 4.07 -10.05
CA ILE A 397 -30.99 2.95 -10.99
C ILE A 397 -30.78 1.64 -10.22
N SER A 398 -30.09 1.68 -9.08
CA SER A 398 -29.91 0.51 -8.24
C SER A 398 -31.23 0.01 -7.63
N ASP A 399 -32.08 0.93 -7.20
CA ASP A 399 -33.43 0.63 -6.71
C ASP A 399 -34.30 0.05 -7.84
N GLN A 400 -34.25 0.62 -9.06
CA GLN A 400 -34.93 0.08 -10.24
C GLN A 400 -34.43 -1.30 -10.65
N TYR A 401 -33.12 -1.54 -10.54
CA TYR A 401 -32.57 -2.86 -10.82
C TYR A 401 -33.06 -3.89 -9.80
N LEU A 402 -33.14 -3.50 -8.53
CA LEU A 402 -33.68 -4.34 -7.45
C LEU A 402 -35.15 -4.67 -7.68
N GLU A 403 -35.95 -3.68 -8.12
CA GLU A 403 -37.36 -3.88 -8.53
C GLU A 403 -37.45 -4.81 -9.74
N GLY A 404 -36.55 -4.69 -10.71
CA GLY A 404 -36.46 -5.61 -11.85
C GLY A 404 -36.16 -7.04 -11.42
N LEU A 405 -35.30 -7.27 -10.44
CA LEU A 405 -35.05 -8.59 -9.85
C LEU A 405 -36.28 -9.12 -9.14
N ASP A 406 -37.00 -8.29 -8.40
CA ASP A 406 -38.27 -8.68 -7.75
C ASP A 406 -39.33 -9.08 -8.77
N GLN A 407 -39.42 -8.37 -9.90
CA GLN A 407 -40.32 -8.73 -11.00
C GLN A 407 -39.93 -10.07 -11.64
N GLN A 408 -38.63 -10.29 -11.87
CA GLN A 408 -38.16 -11.58 -12.41
C GLN A 408 -38.44 -12.74 -11.44
N LEU A 409 -38.22 -12.55 -10.14
CA LEU A 409 -38.55 -13.51 -9.09
C LEU A 409 -40.03 -13.81 -9.06
N SER A 410 -40.87 -12.77 -9.13
CA SER A 410 -42.32 -12.92 -9.19
C SER A 410 -42.74 -13.73 -10.41
N THR A 411 -42.24 -13.41 -11.59
CA THR A 411 -42.52 -14.09 -12.85
C THR A 411 -42.11 -15.56 -12.81
N ALA A 412 -40.86 -15.84 -12.38
CA ALA A 412 -40.38 -17.23 -12.27
C ALA A 412 -41.19 -18.03 -11.24
N SER A 413 -41.56 -17.42 -10.11
CA SER A 413 -42.40 -18.03 -9.09
C SER A 413 -43.82 -18.31 -9.57
N GLN A 414 -44.38 -17.41 -10.39
CA GLN A 414 -45.70 -17.63 -11.03
C GLN A 414 -45.63 -18.78 -12.03
N GLN A 415 -44.57 -18.88 -12.84
CA GLN A 415 -44.38 -20.01 -13.75
C GLN A 415 -44.28 -21.35 -13.01
N ILE A 416 -43.57 -21.39 -11.88
CA ILE A 416 -43.49 -22.59 -11.04
C ILE A 416 -44.88 -22.96 -10.51
N ARG A 417 -45.66 -21.98 -10.03
CA ARG A 417 -47.04 -22.23 -9.55
C ARG A 417 -47.94 -22.72 -10.66
N ALA A 418 -47.89 -22.13 -11.84
CA ALA A 418 -48.71 -22.57 -13.00
C ALA A 418 -48.38 -24.02 -13.39
N ILE A 419 -47.10 -24.43 -13.36
CA ILE A 419 -46.73 -25.82 -13.59
C ILE A 419 -47.22 -26.72 -12.42
N ALA A 420 -47.08 -26.24 -11.17
CA ALA A 420 -47.56 -26.97 -10.00
C ALA A 420 -49.09 -27.18 -10.02
N ASP A 421 -49.87 -26.19 -10.43
CA ASP A 421 -51.33 -26.29 -10.55
C ASP A 421 -51.75 -27.28 -11.65
N THR A 422 -51.01 -27.33 -12.76
CA THR A 422 -51.21 -28.33 -13.82
C THR A 422 -50.83 -29.75 -13.33
N THR A 423 -49.89 -29.83 -12.37
CA THR A 423 -49.37 -31.09 -11.82
C THR A 423 -50.20 -31.60 -10.61
N ARG A 424 -51.13 -30.80 -10.06
CA ARG A 424 -52.03 -31.19 -8.96
C ARG A 424 -52.95 -32.40 -9.28
N ILE A 425 -53.00 -32.78 -10.54
CA ILE A 425 -53.74 -33.97 -11.02
C ILE A 425 -52.91 -35.27 -10.80
N LEU A 426 -51.63 -35.14 -10.45
CA LEU A 426 -50.75 -36.30 -10.24
C LEU A 426 -50.97 -36.92 -8.83
N PRO A 427 -50.95 -38.25 -8.70
CA PRO A 427 -50.97 -38.88 -7.41
C PRO A 427 -49.88 -38.42 -6.47
N GLU A 428 -50.16 -38.38 -5.18
CA GLU A 428 -49.19 -37.88 -4.16
C GLU A 428 -47.83 -38.57 -4.24
N GLN A 429 -47.80 -39.82 -4.61
CA GLN A 429 -46.58 -40.60 -4.86
C GLN A 429 -45.72 -40.03 -6.00
N GLN A 430 -46.33 -39.57 -7.09
CA GLN A 430 -45.57 -38.96 -8.19
C GLN A 430 -44.99 -37.61 -7.81
N MET A 431 -45.70 -36.82 -7.01
CA MET A 431 -45.20 -35.54 -6.50
C MET A 431 -43.97 -35.72 -5.59
N GLN A 432 -43.95 -36.76 -4.77
CA GLN A 432 -42.82 -37.03 -3.90
C GLN A 432 -41.59 -37.49 -4.69
N TYR A 433 -41.80 -38.34 -5.71
CA TYR A 433 -40.72 -38.70 -6.65
C TYR A 433 -40.13 -37.49 -7.34
N ILE A 434 -40.97 -36.58 -7.83
CA ILE A 434 -40.57 -35.34 -8.50
C ILE A 434 -39.68 -34.47 -7.57
N ARG A 435 -40.08 -34.33 -6.30
CA ARG A 435 -39.29 -33.59 -5.30
C ARG A 435 -37.89 -34.20 -5.11
N LEU A 436 -37.81 -35.51 -4.95
CA LEU A 436 -36.55 -36.22 -4.75
C LEU A 436 -35.61 -36.10 -5.97
N VAL A 437 -36.15 -36.21 -7.19
CA VAL A 437 -35.38 -36.01 -8.43
C VAL A 437 -34.85 -34.58 -8.53
N ARG A 438 -35.69 -33.60 -8.20
CA ARG A 438 -35.27 -32.18 -8.16
C ARG A 438 -34.14 -31.97 -7.16
N ASP A 439 -34.32 -32.46 -5.92
CA ASP A 439 -33.33 -32.25 -4.84
C ASP A 439 -31.99 -32.90 -5.17
N ARG A 440 -32.03 -34.13 -5.75
CA ARG A 440 -30.82 -34.79 -6.28
C ARG A 440 -30.16 -33.99 -7.40
N THR A 441 -30.97 -33.43 -8.33
CA THR A 441 -30.44 -32.66 -9.47
C THR A 441 -29.75 -31.36 -8.98
N ILE A 442 -30.40 -30.60 -8.08
CA ILE A 442 -29.83 -29.40 -7.48
C ILE A 442 -28.52 -29.73 -6.73
N ALA A 443 -28.54 -30.78 -5.90
CA ALA A 443 -27.35 -31.21 -5.18
C ALA A 443 -26.19 -31.56 -6.12
N SER A 444 -26.47 -32.29 -7.20
CA SER A 444 -25.47 -32.69 -8.19
C SER A 444 -24.90 -31.51 -8.98
N GLU A 445 -25.75 -30.59 -9.45
CA GLU A 445 -25.32 -29.40 -10.17
C GLU A 445 -24.47 -28.49 -9.29
N THR A 446 -24.86 -28.26 -8.03
CA THR A 446 -24.09 -27.50 -7.06
C THR A 446 -22.74 -28.16 -6.79
N TYR A 447 -22.69 -29.48 -6.66
CA TYR A 447 -21.43 -30.22 -6.50
C TYR A 447 -20.50 -30.02 -7.69
N LEU A 448 -21.00 -30.11 -8.92
CA LEU A 448 -20.22 -29.92 -10.13
C LEU A 448 -19.66 -28.48 -10.25
N LEU A 449 -20.49 -27.50 -9.87
CA LEU A 449 -20.06 -26.09 -9.84
C LEU A 449 -18.94 -25.88 -8.85
N LEU A 450 -19.09 -26.36 -7.60
CA LEU A 450 -18.04 -26.22 -6.58
C LEU A 450 -16.76 -26.98 -6.96
N LEU A 451 -16.92 -28.19 -7.55
CA LEU A 451 -15.78 -28.95 -8.03
C LEU A 451 -15.01 -28.21 -9.15
N LYS A 452 -15.74 -27.60 -10.08
CA LYS A 452 -15.13 -26.74 -11.12
C LYS A 452 -14.38 -25.56 -10.50
N GLN A 453 -14.97 -24.89 -9.53
CA GLN A 453 -14.36 -23.77 -8.84
C GLN A 453 -13.10 -24.20 -8.05
N LEU A 454 -13.17 -25.35 -7.36
CA LEU A 454 -12.02 -25.94 -6.69
C LEU A 454 -10.89 -26.24 -7.69
N LYS A 455 -11.21 -26.85 -8.82
CA LYS A 455 -10.19 -27.14 -9.85
C LYS A 455 -9.56 -25.89 -10.43
N GLN A 456 -10.35 -24.85 -10.66
CA GLN A 456 -9.83 -23.54 -11.10
C GLN A 456 -8.91 -22.92 -10.05
N SER A 457 -9.26 -22.97 -8.76
CA SER A 457 -8.42 -22.48 -7.67
C SER A 457 -7.13 -23.31 -7.51
N GLU A 458 -7.19 -24.63 -7.65
CA GLU A 458 -6.00 -25.51 -7.63
C GLU A 458 -5.06 -25.21 -8.82
N ILE A 459 -5.60 -24.95 -10.00
CA ILE A 459 -4.82 -24.57 -11.20
C ILE A 459 -4.18 -23.19 -10.99
N ALA A 460 -4.94 -22.21 -10.50
CA ALA A 460 -4.43 -20.87 -10.19
C ALA A 460 -3.31 -20.91 -9.15
N ASP A 461 -3.43 -21.76 -8.13
CA ASP A 461 -2.41 -22.02 -7.14
C ASP A 461 -1.13 -22.64 -7.74
N ALA A 462 -1.28 -23.55 -8.69
CA ALA A 462 -0.15 -24.22 -9.36
C ALA A 462 0.60 -23.31 -10.38
N ILE A 463 -0.10 -22.36 -11.01
CA ILE A 463 0.46 -21.46 -12.06
C ILE A 463 1.02 -20.16 -11.46
N ARG A 464 1.37 -20.09 -10.21
CA ARG A 464 1.79 -18.86 -9.53
C ARG A 464 2.84 -18.09 -10.32
N LEU A 465 2.42 -16.98 -10.91
CA LEU A 465 3.30 -15.98 -11.46
C LEU A 465 3.77 -15.07 -10.32
N GLN A 466 5.07 -14.83 -10.22
CA GLN A 466 5.60 -13.84 -9.30
C GLN A 466 4.98 -12.47 -9.63
N ARG A 467 4.13 -11.97 -8.74
CA ARG A 467 3.44 -10.68 -8.88
C ARG A 467 4.41 -9.50 -8.74
N ILE A 468 5.44 -9.68 -7.95
CA ILE A 468 6.45 -8.66 -7.70
C ILE A 468 7.73 -9.06 -8.43
N ARG A 469 8.22 -8.19 -9.29
CA ARG A 469 9.47 -8.38 -10.03
C ARG A 469 10.41 -7.22 -9.77
N ILE A 470 11.66 -7.52 -9.50
CA ILE A 470 12.73 -6.53 -9.45
C ILE A 470 13.06 -6.17 -10.90
N VAL A 471 12.81 -4.92 -11.28
CA VAL A 471 13.18 -4.38 -12.60
C VAL A 471 14.63 -3.93 -12.53
N ASP A 472 14.98 -3.19 -11.44
CA ASP A 472 16.32 -2.71 -11.19
C ASP A 472 16.75 -3.09 -9.78
N ALA A 473 17.84 -3.82 -9.66
CA ALA A 473 18.35 -4.27 -8.37
C ALA A 473 19.14 -3.14 -7.67
N PRO A 474 19.10 -3.06 -6.32
CA PRO A 474 19.80 -2.03 -5.60
C PRO A 474 21.32 -2.17 -5.79
N GLN A 475 21.92 -1.14 -6.34
CA GLN A 475 23.36 -1.08 -6.60
C GLN A 475 24.06 -0.23 -5.53
N VAL A 476 25.34 -0.53 -5.33
CA VAL A 476 26.20 0.29 -4.48
C VAL A 476 26.55 1.55 -5.25
N ALA A 477 26.18 2.71 -4.71
CA ALA A 477 26.47 4.00 -5.32
C ALA A 477 27.97 4.20 -5.57
N SER A 478 28.33 4.96 -6.61
CA SER A 478 29.73 5.32 -6.88
C SER A 478 30.28 6.16 -5.71
N ALA A 479 31.57 5.98 -5.43
CA ALA A 479 32.24 6.78 -4.41
C ALA A 479 32.34 8.27 -4.83
N ASP A 480 32.38 8.50 -6.15
CA ASP A 480 32.63 9.82 -6.74
C ASP A 480 31.34 10.62 -7.00
N ASP A 481 30.16 9.98 -6.81
CA ASP A 481 28.87 10.62 -7.05
C ASP A 481 27.93 10.50 -5.83
N PRO A 482 28.19 11.26 -4.76
CA PRO A 482 27.29 11.32 -3.61
C PRO A 482 26.02 12.09 -3.96
N GLU A 483 24.86 11.62 -3.46
CA GLU A 483 23.60 12.36 -3.61
C GLU A 483 23.62 13.72 -2.90
N TYR A 484 24.33 13.78 -1.77
CA TYR A 484 24.56 14.98 -1.00
C TYR A 484 25.98 14.97 -0.40
N PRO A 485 26.71 16.11 -0.39
CA PRO A 485 26.40 17.39 -1.05
C PRO A 485 26.66 17.33 -2.57
N LYS A 486 25.84 18.04 -3.35
CA LYS A 486 26.13 18.29 -4.78
C LYS A 486 26.92 19.60 -4.89
N PRO A 487 28.27 19.55 -4.97
CA PRO A 487 29.11 20.74 -4.77
C PRO A 487 28.78 21.84 -5.77
N LEU A 488 28.55 21.51 -7.05
CA LEU A 488 28.20 22.48 -8.08
C LEU A 488 26.90 23.23 -7.75
N VAL A 489 25.85 22.52 -7.37
CA VAL A 489 24.54 23.13 -7.06
C VAL A 489 24.64 24.02 -5.82
N GLN A 490 25.35 23.55 -4.79
CA GLN A 490 25.47 24.28 -3.53
C GLN A 490 26.36 25.53 -3.68
N LEU A 491 27.42 25.43 -4.46
CA LEU A 491 28.29 26.61 -4.72
C LEU A 491 27.54 27.66 -5.55
N VAL A 492 26.77 27.26 -6.56
CA VAL A 492 25.93 28.19 -7.33
C VAL A 492 24.88 28.86 -6.44
N LEU A 493 24.17 28.07 -5.62
CA LEU A 493 23.19 28.60 -4.69
C LEU A 493 23.85 29.51 -3.64
N GLY A 494 25.02 29.12 -3.14
CA GLY A 494 25.82 29.90 -2.21
C GLY A 494 26.26 31.23 -2.82
N ALA A 495 26.69 31.26 -4.09
CA ALA A 495 27.02 32.47 -4.82
C ALA A 495 25.81 33.41 -4.99
N LEU A 496 24.63 32.87 -5.29
CA LEU A 496 23.40 33.66 -5.40
C LEU A 496 23.00 34.26 -4.04
N ILE A 497 23.07 33.48 -2.96
CA ILE A 497 22.78 33.97 -1.60
C ILE A 497 23.79 35.04 -1.18
N ALA A 498 25.08 34.83 -1.46
CA ALA A 498 26.13 35.78 -1.16
C ALA A 498 25.92 37.10 -1.93
N ALA A 499 25.57 37.05 -3.21
CA ALA A 499 25.26 38.23 -4.03
C ALA A 499 24.02 38.97 -3.50
N ALA A 500 22.96 38.27 -3.19
CA ALA A 500 21.73 38.85 -2.64
C ALA A 500 21.98 39.54 -1.28
N ALA A 501 22.75 38.88 -0.39
CA ALA A 501 23.11 39.44 0.92
C ALA A 501 24.02 40.67 0.77
N ALA A 502 24.99 40.67 -0.17
CA ALA A 502 25.83 41.81 -0.47
C ALA A 502 25.03 43.02 -0.96
N VAL A 503 24.09 42.82 -1.87
CA VAL A 503 23.18 43.89 -2.36
C VAL A 503 22.29 44.40 -1.22
N GLY A 504 21.72 43.51 -0.41
CA GLY A 504 20.90 43.87 0.76
C GLY A 504 21.68 44.73 1.78
N LEU A 505 22.95 44.36 2.06
CA LEU A 505 23.81 45.15 2.91
C LEU A 505 24.10 46.52 2.31
N GLY A 506 24.37 46.58 1.01
CA GLY A 506 24.61 47.86 0.29
C GLY A 506 23.41 48.80 0.45
N LEU A 507 22.21 48.30 0.24
CA LEU A 507 20.96 49.07 0.42
C LEU A 507 20.74 49.49 1.88
N PHE A 508 20.99 48.58 2.83
CA PHE A 508 20.84 48.87 4.25
C PHE A 508 21.81 49.99 4.72
N LEU A 509 23.06 49.91 4.30
CA LEU A 509 24.05 50.94 4.63
C LEU A 509 23.73 52.29 3.99
N GLU A 510 23.10 52.34 2.85
CA GLU A 510 22.63 53.57 2.19
C GLU A 510 21.48 54.18 2.98
N LEU A 511 20.46 53.39 3.29
CA LEU A 511 19.30 53.82 4.09
C LEU A 511 19.68 54.32 5.48
N TRP A 512 20.75 53.76 6.07
CA TRP A 512 21.22 54.14 7.38
C TRP A 512 22.09 55.42 7.32
N SER A 513 22.79 55.62 6.20
CA SER A 513 23.57 56.86 6.01
C SER A 513 22.68 58.08 5.67
N ASP A 514 21.54 57.89 5.01
CA ASP A 514 20.56 58.94 4.71
C ASP A 514 19.74 59.39 5.96
N ARG A 515 19.80 58.62 7.04
CA ARG A 515 19.14 58.96 8.32
C ARG A 515 20.05 59.71 9.30
N ARG A 516 21.33 59.89 8.97
CA ARG A 516 22.27 60.72 9.71
C ARG A 516 22.60 62.00 8.95
#